data_5cdc70941f4e56f9257f3d6e80909a4f
#
_entry.id   5cdc70941f4e56f9257f3d6e80909a4f
#
_cell.length_a   1.000
_cell.length_b   1.000
_cell.length_c   1.000
_cell.angle_alpha   90.00
_cell.angle_beta   90.00
_cell.angle_gamma   90.00
#
_symmetry.space_group_name_H-M   'P 1'
#
loop_
_entity.id
_entity.type
_entity.pdbx_description
1 polymer ?
#
loop_
_entity_poly.entity_id
_entity_poly.type
_entity_poly.pdbx_seq_one_letter_code
_entity_poly.pdbx_strand_id
1 'polypeptide(L)'
;MAEDSQCADAEDLVRLHRMLRKVTDGDLDVVRRRLVRREELRILDIACGECREAEVLTDFVAELKGSPDSVVKLTGIDVRAREIENAEKKFGRRRGPDGVRGKREFEFLTGDATKLRGHAEMGEDFDLVFLRHQNYWNGDRTWEEIFDQALEKVGSDGRLIITSYFDKEHELALGALQRLGGELIRTESNPETRELLTAGKSVDRHVAIFRRKGG
;
A
#
# COMPACT_ATOMS: atom_id res chain seq x y z
N MET A 1 22.03 3.26 18.60
CA MET A 1 21.69 3.93 17.31
C MET A 1 21.01 3.01 16.32
N ALA A 2 21.50 1.80 15.98
CA ALA A 2 20.78 0.89 15.08
C ALA A 2 19.55 0.26 15.73
N GLU A 3 19.60 -0.11 16.99
CA GLU A 3 18.48 -0.68 17.75
C GLU A 3 17.35 0.35 17.96
N ASP A 4 17.69 1.62 18.24
CA ASP A 4 16.69 2.69 18.38
C ASP A 4 15.94 2.95 17.06
N SER A 5 16.64 2.85 15.91
CA SER A 5 16.03 3.00 14.60
C SER A 5 15.08 1.83 14.27
N GLN A 6 15.44 0.60 14.61
CA GLN A 6 14.59 -0.57 14.39
C GLN A 6 13.33 -0.54 15.27
N CYS A 7 13.45 -0.07 16.52
CA CYS A 7 12.31 0.09 17.40
C CYS A 7 11.35 1.15 16.87
N ALA A 8 11.85 2.31 16.43
CA ALA A 8 11.04 3.37 15.84
C ALA A 8 10.32 2.92 14.56
N ASP A 9 10.98 2.15 13.71
CA ASP A 9 10.37 1.61 12.48
C ASP A 9 9.26 0.59 12.80
N ALA A 10 9.44 -0.25 13.82
CA ALA A 10 8.40 -1.19 14.26
C ALA A 10 7.17 -0.47 14.81
N GLU A 11 7.37 0.59 15.58
CA GLU A 11 6.26 1.42 16.08
C GLU A 11 5.54 2.16 14.96
N ASP A 12 6.26 2.64 13.93
CA ASP A 12 5.65 3.27 12.75
C ASP A 12 4.73 2.28 12.02
N LEU A 13 5.10 1.01 11.92
CA LEU A 13 4.26 -0.02 11.30
C LEU A 13 3.00 -0.32 12.13
N VAL A 14 3.10 -0.30 13.45
CA VAL A 14 1.92 -0.43 14.33
C VAL A 14 0.97 0.77 14.16
N ARG A 15 1.51 1.99 14.06
CA ARG A 15 0.72 3.20 13.78
C ARG A 15 0.06 3.15 12.41
N LEU A 16 0.81 2.69 11.38
CA LEU A 16 0.26 2.47 10.03
C LEU A 16 -0.93 1.52 10.06
N HIS A 17 -0.81 0.37 10.72
CA HIS A 17 -1.91 -0.59 10.82
C HIS A 17 -3.17 0.02 11.45
N ARG A 18 -3.04 0.75 12.57
CA ARG A 18 -4.17 1.43 13.21
C ARG A 18 -4.82 2.47 12.30
N MET A 19 -4.00 3.23 11.58
CA MET A 19 -4.47 4.24 10.65
C MET A 19 -5.24 3.62 9.47
N LEU A 20 -4.74 2.54 8.89
CA LEU A 20 -5.41 1.80 7.81
C LEU A 20 -6.78 1.29 8.28
N ARG A 21 -6.87 0.73 9.47
CA ARG A 21 -8.16 0.32 10.04
C ARG A 21 -9.13 1.48 10.20
N LYS A 22 -8.65 2.59 10.76
CA LYS A 22 -9.47 3.77 10.99
C LYS A 22 -10.02 4.39 9.70
N VAL A 23 -9.21 4.50 8.65
CA VAL A 23 -9.64 5.11 7.39
C VAL A 23 -10.67 4.24 6.65
N THR A 24 -10.67 2.94 6.89
CA THR A 24 -11.59 2.00 6.26
C THR A 24 -12.90 1.78 7.03
N ASP A 25 -12.99 2.21 8.29
CA ASP A 25 -14.18 1.98 9.14
C ASP A 25 -15.51 2.40 8.49
N GLY A 26 -15.53 3.49 7.73
CA GLY A 26 -16.73 3.97 7.04
C GLY A 26 -17.09 3.23 5.75
N ASP A 27 -16.19 2.40 5.21
CA ASP A 27 -16.34 1.67 3.93
C ASP A 27 -16.26 0.14 4.12
N LEU A 28 -16.15 -0.30 5.37
CA LEU A 28 -15.89 -1.71 5.74
C LEU A 28 -16.89 -2.68 5.12
N ASP A 29 -18.17 -2.36 5.14
CA ASP A 29 -19.20 -3.28 4.65
C ASP A 29 -19.11 -3.52 3.14
N VAL A 30 -18.71 -2.50 2.38
CA VAL A 30 -18.54 -2.61 0.92
C VAL A 30 -17.30 -3.44 0.61
N VAL A 31 -16.16 -3.08 1.21
CA VAL A 31 -14.90 -3.79 1.03
C VAL A 31 -15.02 -5.24 1.49
N ARG A 32 -15.60 -5.49 2.67
CA ARG A 32 -15.75 -6.83 3.25
C ARG A 32 -16.60 -7.74 2.39
N ARG A 33 -17.72 -7.26 1.83
CA ARG A 33 -18.59 -8.05 0.94
C ARG A 33 -17.85 -8.58 -0.28
N ARG A 34 -16.91 -7.79 -0.82
CA ARG A 34 -16.03 -8.24 -1.91
C ARG A 34 -15.04 -9.28 -1.42
N LEU A 35 -14.27 -8.95 -0.38
CA LEU A 35 -13.17 -9.77 0.10
C LEU A 35 -13.63 -11.17 0.54
N VAL A 36 -14.82 -11.29 1.13
CA VAL A 36 -15.40 -12.59 1.54
C VAL A 36 -15.61 -13.54 0.36
N ARG A 37 -15.86 -13.02 -0.85
CA ARG A 37 -16.09 -13.82 -2.06
C ARG A 37 -14.79 -14.24 -2.76
N ARG A 38 -13.65 -13.67 -2.38
CA ARG A 38 -12.35 -13.98 -2.97
C ARG A 38 -11.74 -15.19 -2.28
N GLU A 39 -11.23 -16.14 -3.05
CA GLU A 39 -10.40 -17.23 -2.53
C GLU A 39 -9.01 -16.71 -2.17
N GLU A 40 -8.42 -15.89 -3.02
CA GLU A 40 -7.14 -15.21 -2.87
C GLU A 40 -7.34 -13.70 -2.84
N LEU A 41 -6.72 -13.03 -1.87
CA LEU A 41 -6.68 -11.58 -1.75
C LEU A 41 -5.38 -11.06 -2.37
N ARG A 42 -5.46 -10.00 -3.16
CA ARG A 42 -4.32 -9.48 -3.93
C ARG A 42 -4.01 -8.04 -3.55
N ILE A 43 -2.75 -7.81 -3.19
CA ILE A 43 -2.22 -6.50 -2.84
C ILE A 43 -1.11 -6.13 -3.83
N LEU A 44 -1.12 -4.91 -4.32
CA LEU A 44 -0.03 -4.30 -5.07
C LEU A 44 0.55 -3.15 -4.25
N ASP A 45 1.83 -3.24 -3.90
CA ASP A 45 2.57 -2.20 -3.20
C ASP A 45 3.54 -1.54 -4.18
N ILE A 46 3.25 -0.28 -4.54
CA ILE A 46 3.95 0.45 -5.60
C ILE A 46 5.00 1.38 -4.98
N ALA A 47 6.21 1.38 -5.56
CA ALA A 47 7.38 2.07 -5.04
C ALA A 47 7.69 1.62 -3.61
N CYS A 48 7.59 0.31 -3.37
CA CYS A 48 7.58 -0.31 -2.05
C CYS A 48 8.95 -0.27 -1.32
N GLY A 49 10.04 0.06 -2.03
CA GLY A 49 11.37 -0.03 -1.45
C GLY A 49 11.68 -1.44 -0.94
N GLU A 50 12.09 -1.55 0.33
CA GLU A 50 12.28 -2.82 1.03
C GLU A 50 10.96 -3.47 1.49
N CYS A 51 9.82 -2.89 1.12
CA CYS A 51 8.46 -3.33 1.46
C CYS A 51 8.31 -3.66 2.96
N ARG A 52 8.75 -2.75 3.84
CA ARG A 52 8.74 -2.98 5.30
C ARG A 52 7.35 -3.21 5.85
N GLU A 53 6.34 -2.65 5.22
CA GLU A 53 4.91 -2.76 5.49
C GLU A 53 4.25 -4.05 5.01
N ALA A 54 4.95 -4.94 4.32
CA ALA A 54 4.37 -6.13 3.69
C ALA A 54 3.50 -6.98 4.63
N GLU A 55 3.98 -7.25 5.84
CA GLU A 55 3.21 -8.01 6.85
C GLU A 55 1.99 -7.22 7.32
N VAL A 56 2.15 -5.91 7.57
CA VAL A 56 1.05 -5.03 7.98
C VAL A 56 -0.07 -5.01 6.95
N LEU A 57 0.28 -4.87 5.66
CA LEU A 57 -0.70 -4.83 4.58
C LEU A 57 -1.44 -6.17 4.44
N THR A 58 -0.71 -7.29 4.51
CA THR A 58 -1.32 -8.61 4.38
C THR A 58 -2.21 -8.96 5.57
N ASP A 59 -1.81 -8.60 6.78
CA ASP A 59 -2.62 -8.80 7.99
C ASP A 59 -3.86 -7.91 7.98
N PHE A 60 -3.71 -6.64 7.62
CA PHE A 60 -4.81 -5.70 7.47
C PHE A 60 -5.89 -6.21 6.50
N VAL A 61 -5.51 -6.67 5.31
CA VAL A 61 -6.49 -7.16 4.31
C VAL A 61 -7.15 -8.46 4.77
N ALA A 62 -6.42 -9.35 5.44
CA ALA A 62 -7.00 -10.56 6.02
C ALA A 62 -7.99 -10.26 7.15
N GLU A 63 -7.68 -9.28 8.00
CA GLU A 63 -8.59 -8.79 9.04
C GLU A 63 -9.86 -8.17 8.44
N LEU A 64 -9.74 -7.38 7.38
CA LEU A 64 -10.90 -6.83 6.66
C LEU A 64 -11.82 -7.93 6.14
N LYS A 65 -11.28 -9.03 5.62
CA LYS A 65 -12.08 -10.21 5.24
C LYS A 65 -12.73 -10.90 6.44
N GLY A 66 -12.15 -10.75 7.63
CA GLY A 66 -12.58 -11.44 8.84
C GLY A 66 -12.14 -12.91 8.90
N SER A 67 -11.11 -13.27 8.14
CA SER A 67 -10.54 -14.61 8.10
C SER A 67 -9.01 -14.54 8.10
N PRO A 68 -8.36 -14.72 9.24
CA PRO A 68 -6.89 -14.65 9.35
C PRO A 68 -6.17 -15.72 8.52
N ASP A 69 -6.85 -16.83 8.20
CA ASP A 69 -6.32 -17.94 7.40
C ASP A 69 -6.47 -17.73 5.89
N SER A 70 -6.92 -16.56 5.46
CA SER A 70 -7.06 -16.23 4.04
C SER A 70 -5.72 -16.26 3.32
N VAL A 71 -5.73 -16.75 2.08
CA VAL A 71 -4.59 -16.58 1.17
C VAL A 71 -4.51 -15.11 0.79
N VAL A 72 -3.37 -14.47 1.08
CA VAL A 72 -3.09 -13.09 0.68
C VAL A 72 -1.78 -13.04 -0.08
N LYS A 73 -1.84 -12.61 -1.32
CA LYS A 73 -0.67 -12.40 -2.17
C LYS A 73 -0.36 -10.90 -2.24
N LEU A 74 0.86 -10.53 -1.86
CA LEU A 74 1.38 -9.19 -2.02
C LEU A 74 2.44 -9.19 -3.13
N THR A 75 2.25 -8.33 -4.13
CA THR A 75 3.25 -8.01 -5.15
C THR A 75 3.80 -6.63 -4.86
N GLY A 76 5.10 -6.52 -4.57
CA GLY A 76 5.82 -5.27 -4.39
C GLY A 76 6.63 -4.91 -5.64
N ILE A 77 6.60 -3.66 -6.06
CA ILE A 77 7.42 -3.17 -7.17
C ILE A 77 8.19 -1.91 -6.80
N ASP A 78 9.47 -1.88 -7.10
CA ASP A 78 10.32 -0.70 -6.97
C ASP A 78 11.39 -0.67 -8.08
N VAL A 79 11.78 0.52 -8.50
CA VAL A 79 12.83 0.71 -9.52
C VAL A 79 14.22 0.37 -8.99
N ARG A 80 14.41 0.36 -7.67
CA ARG A 80 15.67 0.12 -6.99
C ARG A 80 15.90 -1.36 -6.73
N ALA A 81 16.64 -2.02 -7.59
CA ALA A 81 16.92 -3.46 -7.50
C ALA A 81 17.45 -3.90 -6.13
N ARG A 82 18.32 -3.07 -5.48
CA ARG A 82 18.87 -3.38 -4.16
C ARG A 82 17.79 -3.46 -3.06
N GLU A 83 16.81 -2.57 -3.11
CA GLU A 83 15.68 -2.56 -2.16
C GLU A 83 14.83 -3.84 -2.34
N ILE A 84 14.57 -4.22 -3.59
CA ILE A 84 13.85 -5.44 -3.94
C ILE A 84 14.62 -6.69 -3.47
N GLU A 85 15.94 -6.76 -3.68
CA GLU A 85 16.75 -7.86 -3.14
C GLU A 85 16.66 -7.98 -1.61
N ASN A 86 16.60 -6.84 -0.91
CA ASN A 86 16.43 -6.83 0.55
C ASN A 86 15.03 -7.33 0.96
N ALA A 87 13.99 -6.91 0.23
CA ALA A 87 12.63 -7.41 0.43
C ALA A 87 12.55 -8.94 0.22
N GLU A 88 13.12 -9.45 -0.86
CA GLU A 88 13.19 -10.88 -1.14
C GLU A 88 13.93 -11.68 -0.05
N LYS A 89 15.06 -11.16 0.44
CA LYS A 89 15.82 -11.78 1.54
C LYS A 89 14.99 -11.84 2.83
N LYS A 90 14.19 -10.80 3.08
CA LYS A 90 13.38 -10.69 4.30
C LYS A 90 12.13 -11.56 4.25
N PHE A 91 11.41 -11.56 3.12
CA PHE A 91 10.08 -12.15 2.99
C PHE A 91 10.04 -13.40 2.10
N GLY A 92 10.90 -13.50 1.07
CA GLY A 92 10.87 -14.58 0.08
C GLY A 92 11.19 -15.98 0.66
N ARG A 93 11.82 -16.07 1.82
CA ARG A 93 12.16 -17.34 2.50
C ARG A 93 11.06 -17.89 3.41
N ARG A 94 9.94 -17.19 3.54
CA ARG A 94 8.86 -17.57 4.48
C ARG A 94 7.78 -18.48 3.87
N ARG A 95 8.09 -19.22 2.81
CA ARG A 95 7.34 -20.44 2.47
C ARG A 95 7.65 -21.48 3.55
N GLY A 96 6.95 -21.39 4.70
CA GLY A 96 7.09 -22.35 5.77
C GLY A 96 6.61 -23.73 5.32
N PRO A 97 7.33 -24.83 5.68
CA PRO A 97 6.88 -26.18 5.40
C PRO A 97 5.63 -26.60 6.18
N ASP A 98 5.17 -25.81 7.12
CA ASP A 98 4.25 -26.24 8.17
C ASP A 98 2.83 -25.67 8.09
N GLY A 99 2.28 -25.37 6.94
CA GLY A 99 0.83 -25.34 6.71
C GLY A 99 -0.13 -24.65 7.72
N VAL A 100 0.33 -23.89 8.73
CA VAL A 100 -0.47 -23.53 9.93
C VAL A 100 -0.52 -22.02 10.22
N ARG A 101 -0.04 -21.14 9.35
CA ARG A 101 -0.39 -19.70 9.42
C ARG A 101 -0.81 -19.24 8.05
N GLY A 102 -1.91 -18.49 8.02
CA GLY A 102 -2.56 -17.99 6.83
C GLY A 102 -1.57 -17.75 5.68
N LYS A 103 -1.88 -18.26 4.51
CA LYS A 103 -0.95 -18.30 3.37
C LYS A 103 -0.62 -16.89 2.93
N ARG A 104 0.48 -16.33 3.43
CA ARG A 104 1.04 -15.05 2.97
C ARG A 104 2.06 -15.36 1.89
N GLU A 105 1.79 -14.87 0.69
CA GLU A 105 2.68 -14.99 -0.46
C GLU A 105 3.23 -13.62 -0.82
N PHE A 106 4.54 -13.54 -1.00
CA PHE A 106 5.23 -12.31 -1.34
C PHE A 106 5.99 -12.49 -2.64
N GLU A 107 5.81 -11.55 -3.55
CA GLU A 107 6.50 -11.47 -4.82
C GLU A 107 7.04 -10.05 -4.99
N PHE A 108 8.31 -9.92 -5.35
CA PHE A 108 8.94 -8.62 -5.51
C PHE A 108 9.54 -8.47 -6.90
N LEU A 109 9.27 -7.32 -7.52
CA LEU A 109 9.66 -7.04 -8.90
C LEU A 109 10.52 -5.77 -8.95
N THR A 110 11.68 -5.86 -9.59
CA THR A 110 12.40 -4.65 -9.99
C THR A 110 11.79 -4.11 -11.26
N GLY A 111 11.18 -2.92 -11.20
CA GLY A 111 10.49 -2.36 -12.34
C GLY A 111 10.12 -0.89 -12.19
N ASP A 112 9.82 -0.28 -13.33
CA ASP A 112 9.39 1.10 -13.43
C ASP A 112 7.86 1.18 -13.29
N ALA A 113 7.39 1.75 -12.19
CA ALA A 113 5.96 1.86 -11.91
C ALA A 113 5.17 2.78 -12.87
N THR A 114 5.85 3.56 -13.71
CA THR A 114 5.21 4.30 -14.81
C THR A 114 4.80 3.37 -15.97
N LYS A 115 5.19 2.09 -15.92
CA LYS A 115 4.99 1.09 -16.97
C LYS A 115 4.29 -0.18 -16.49
N LEU A 116 3.46 -0.10 -15.44
CA LEU A 116 2.77 -1.27 -14.88
C LEU A 116 1.90 -2.03 -15.89
N ARG A 117 1.36 -1.36 -16.91
CA ARG A 117 0.66 -2.01 -18.04
C ARG A 117 1.52 -3.01 -18.79
N GLY A 118 2.84 -2.79 -18.83
CA GLY A 118 3.80 -3.67 -19.48
C GLY A 118 4.16 -4.94 -18.69
N HIS A 119 3.81 -4.98 -17.41
CA HIS A 119 4.07 -6.13 -16.52
C HIS A 119 2.86 -7.08 -16.48
N ALA A 120 2.69 -7.86 -17.56
CA ALA A 120 1.58 -8.81 -17.68
C ALA A 120 1.60 -9.89 -16.58
N GLU A 121 2.80 -10.26 -16.10
CA GLU A 121 3.02 -11.22 -15.00
C GLU A 121 2.43 -10.77 -13.67
N MET A 122 2.35 -9.45 -13.44
CA MET A 122 1.78 -8.89 -12.22
C MET A 122 0.26 -9.13 -12.12
N GLY A 123 -0.42 -9.24 -13.26
CA GLY A 123 -1.87 -9.34 -13.34
C GLY A 123 -2.58 -8.01 -13.07
N GLU A 124 -3.90 -8.12 -12.86
CA GLU A 124 -4.82 -7.00 -12.67
C GLU A 124 -5.85 -7.33 -11.57
N ASP A 125 -6.76 -6.41 -11.29
CA ASP A 125 -7.89 -6.62 -10.36
C ASP A 125 -7.44 -6.82 -8.90
N PHE A 126 -6.55 -5.93 -8.42
CA PHE A 126 -6.09 -5.93 -7.04
C PHE A 126 -7.19 -5.46 -6.09
N ASP A 127 -7.27 -6.12 -4.93
CA ASP A 127 -8.19 -5.74 -3.86
C ASP A 127 -7.70 -4.51 -3.11
N LEU A 128 -6.36 -4.37 -2.99
CA LEU A 128 -5.69 -3.21 -2.45
C LEU A 128 -4.50 -2.83 -3.34
N VAL A 129 -4.44 -1.57 -3.75
CA VAL A 129 -3.24 -0.93 -4.29
C VAL A 129 -2.74 0.07 -3.27
N PHE A 130 -1.48 0.02 -2.92
CA PHE A 130 -0.90 0.84 -1.87
C PHE A 130 0.30 1.63 -2.37
N LEU A 131 0.39 2.91 -1.99
CA LEU A 131 1.55 3.77 -2.22
C LEU A 131 1.88 4.50 -0.93
N ARG A 132 3.07 4.28 -0.43
CA ARG A 132 3.54 4.91 0.80
C ARG A 132 4.55 6.00 0.51
N HIS A 133 4.30 7.23 1.03
CA HIS A 133 5.27 8.33 1.00
C HIS A 133 5.71 8.77 -0.41
N GLN A 134 4.75 9.18 -1.23
CA GLN A 134 5.03 9.69 -2.57
C GLN A 134 5.82 11.00 -2.47
N ASN A 135 6.86 11.13 -3.27
CA ASN A 135 7.63 12.37 -3.36
C ASN A 135 7.14 13.23 -4.54
N TYR A 136 5.87 13.61 -4.51
CA TYR A 136 5.20 14.27 -5.62
C TYR A 136 5.86 15.59 -6.06
N TRP A 137 6.38 16.39 -5.13
CA TRP A 137 7.00 17.68 -5.48
C TRP A 137 8.27 17.57 -6.33
N ASN A 138 8.97 16.46 -6.28
CA ASN A 138 10.21 16.25 -7.03
C ASN A 138 10.01 15.37 -8.26
N GLY A 139 8.79 15.19 -8.70
CA GLY A 139 8.50 14.30 -9.83
C GLY A 139 7.03 14.23 -10.16
N ASP A 140 6.35 15.37 -10.21
CA ASP A 140 4.91 15.48 -10.47
C ASP A 140 4.44 14.65 -11.67
N ARG A 141 5.11 14.78 -12.83
CA ARG A 141 4.79 13.98 -14.02
C ARG A 141 4.95 12.48 -13.79
N THR A 142 6.07 12.07 -13.21
CA THR A 142 6.34 10.66 -12.93
C THR A 142 5.32 10.10 -11.96
N TRP A 143 4.95 10.86 -10.93
CA TRP A 143 3.93 10.43 -9.98
C TRP A 143 2.52 10.44 -10.57
N GLU A 144 2.19 11.36 -11.49
CA GLU A 144 0.91 11.30 -12.21
C GLU A 144 0.82 10.06 -13.11
N GLU A 145 1.90 9.69 -13.81
CA GLU A 145 1.97 8.44 -14.57
C GLU A 145 1.82 7.21 -13.66
N ILE A 146 2.48 7.20 -12.49
CA ILE A 146 2.35 6.11 -11.51
C ILE A 146 0.92 6.03 -10.98
N PHE A 147 0.29 7.16 -10.64
CA PHE A 147 -1.08 7.19 -10.13
C PHE A 147 -2.10 6.71 -11.16
N ASP A 148 -1.93 7.06 -12.44
CA ASP A 148 -2.76 6.57 -13.54
C ASP A 148 -2.67 5.04 -13.66
N GLN A 149 -1.44 4.52 -13.69
CA GLN A 149 -1.18 3.08 -13.70
C GLN A 149 -1.73 2.37 -12.45
N ALA A 150 -1.56 2.98 -11.27
CA ALA A 150 -2.06 2.44 -10.02
C ALA A 150 -3.59 2.32 -10.00
N LEU A 151 -4.30 3.37 -10.45
CA LEU A 151 -5.76 3.37 -10.55
C LEU A 151 -6.28 2.27 -11.49
N GLU A 152 -5.58 1.99 -12.58
CA GLU A 152 -5.96 0.92 -13.50
C GLU A 152 -5.80 -0.48 -12.90
N LYS A 153 -4.82 -0.67 -12.01
CA LYS A 153 -4.61 -1.93 -11.29
C LYS A 153 -5.65 -2.19 -10.19
N VAL A 154 -6.37 -1.16 -9.74
CA VAL A 154 -7.46 -1.31 -8.77
C VAL A 154 -8.60 -2.11 -9.38
N GLY A 155 -8.97 -3.21 -8.75
CA GLY A 155 -10.13 -3.99 -9.14
C GLY A 155 -11.45 -3.22 -9.00
N SER A 156 -12.53 -3.70 -9.63
CA SER A 156 -13.82 -3.01 -9.69
C SER A 156 -14.35 -2.52 -8.34
N ASP A 157 -14.12 -3.28 -7.27
CA ASP A 157 -14.45 -2.89 -5.89
C ASP A 157 -13.19 -2.77 -5.01
N GLY A 158 -12.00 -2.77 -5.60
CA GLY A 158 -10.73 -2.59 -4.91
C GLY A 158 -10.56 -1.17 -4.38
N ARG A 159 -9.51 -0.96 -3.62
CA ARG A 159 -9.15 0.35 -3.07
C ARG A 159 -7.72 0.70 -3.40
N LEU A 160 -7.51 1.98 -3.68
CA LEU A 160 -6.20 2.60 -3.68
C LEU A 160 -6.04 3.36 -2.38
N ILE A 161 -4.97 3.08 -1.64
CA ILE A 161 -4.61 3.83 -0.43
C ILE A 161 -3.26 4.48 -0.63
N ILE A 162 -3.17 5.75 -0.29
CA ILE A 162 -1.91 6.50 -0.27
C ILE A 162 -1.64 7.04 1.12
N THR A 163 -0.35 7.15 1.50
CA THR A 163 0.08 7.93 2.66
C THR A 163 1.09 9.00 2.26
N SER A 164 1.18 10.08 3.00
CA SER A 164 2.05 11.21 2.67
C SER A 164 2.80 11.72 3.90
N TYR A 165 3.98 12.30 3.67
CA TYR A 165 4.79 12.91 4.73
C TYR A 165 4.36 14.34 5.10
N PHE A 166 3.84 15.11 4.12
CA PHE A 166 3.59 16.55 4.24
C PHE A 166 2.15 16.91 3.86
N ASP A 167 1.62 17.98 4.43
CA ASP A 167 0.28 18.50 4.14
C ASP A 167 0.15 18.85 2.65
N LYS A 168 1.10 19.63 2.11
CA LYS A 168 1.06 20.08 0.73
C LYS A 168 1.23 18.95 -0.29
N GLU A 169 2.09 17.99 0.00
CA GLU A 169 2.25 16.79 -0.82
C GLU A 169 0.94 16.01 -0.90
N HIS A 170 0.28 15.86 0.23
CA HIS A 170 -1.01 15.17 0.29
C HIS A 170 -2.07 15.87 -0.56
N GLU A 171 -2.24 17.19 -0.40
CA GLU A 171 -3.18 17.99 -1.22
C GLU A 171 -2.93 17.82 -2.73
N LEU A 172 -1.66 17.87 -3.14
CA LEU A 172 -1.28 17.71 -4.56
C LEU A 172 -1.60 16.31 -5.07
N ALA A 173 -1.31 15.26 -4.27
CA ALA A 173 -1.61 13.87 -4.61
C ALA A 173 -3.13 13.63 -4.72
N LEU A 174 -3.94 14.18 -3.79
CA LEU A 174 -5.40 14.11 -3.86
C LEU A 174 -5.91 14.72 -5.16
N GLY A 175 -5.46 15.94 -5.50
CA GLY A 175 -5.87 16.61 -6.72
C GLY A 175 -5.47 15.86 -7.99
N ALA A 176 -4.27 15.28 -8.03
CA ALA A 176 -3.80 14.47 -9.15
C ALA A 176 -4.65 13.21 -9.34
N LEU A 177 -4.86 12.42 -8.29
CA LEU A 177 -5.66 11.20 -8.35
C LEU A 177 -7.11 11.47 -8.77
N GLN A 178 -7.71 12.57 -8.30
CA GLN A 178 -9.07 12.94 -8.71
C GLN A 178 -9.15 13.33 -10.19
N ARG A 179 -8.15 14.08 -10.72
CA ARG A 179 -8.07 14.40 -12.16
C ARG A 179 -7.93 13.15 -13.02
N LEU A 180 -7.22 12.13 -12.54
CA LEU A 180 -7.01 10.85 -13.23
C LEU A 180 -8.19 9.88 -13.10
N GLY A 181 -9.29 10.30 -12.46
CA GLY A 181 -10.50 9.48 -12.33
C GLY A 181 -10.60 8.65 -11.06
N GLY A 182 -9.75 8.91 -10.07
CA GLY A 182 -9.91 8.39 -8.71
C GLY A 182 -11.06 9.10 -8.00
N GLU A 183 -11.97 8.34 -7.39
CA GLU A 183 -13.00 8.88 -6.51
C GLU A 183 -12.51 8.80 -5.06
N LEU A 184 -12.32 9.97 -4.45
CA LEU A 184 -11.91 10.05 -3.05
C LEU A 184 -13.07 9.59 -2.16
N ILE A 185 -12.85 8.54 -1.38
CA ILE A 185 -13.80 8.03 -0.39
C ILE A 185 -13.60 8.75 0.94
N ARG A 186 -12.33 8.82 1.37
CA ARG A 186 -11.98 9.40 2.67
C ARG A 186 -10.52 9.86 2.68
N THR A 187 -10.25 10.91 3.44
CA THR A 187 -8.90 11.32 3.81
C THR A 187 -8.86 11.72 5.27
N GLU A 188 -7.77 11.39 5.95
CA GLU A 188 -7.56 11.69 7.36
C GLU A 188 -6.11 12.06 7.66
N SER A 189 -5.95 12.92 8.66
CA SER A 189 -4.66 13.15 9.31
C SER A 189 -4.42 12.09 10.37
N ASN A 190 -3.18 11.64 10.49
CA ASN A 190 -2.75 10.70 11.51
C ASN A 190 -2.35 11.44 12.80
N PRO A 191 -3.14 11.38 13.88
CA PRO A 191 -2.79 12.05 15.13
C PRO A 191 -1.62 11.40 15.86
N GLU A 192 -1.27 10.15 15.51
CA GLU A 192 -0.17 9.38 16.12
C GLU A 192 1.10 9.43 15.25
N THR A 193 1.17 10.35 14.28
CA THR A 193 2.32 10.48 13.37
C THR A 193 3.61 10.79 14.14
N ARG A 194 4.73 10.20 13.72
CA ARG A 194 6.05 10.52 14.26
C ARG A 194 6.70 11.62 13.42
N GLU A 195 7.03 12.73 14.06
CA GLU A 195 7.77 13.82 13.42
C GLU A 195 9.20 13.39 13.06
N LEU A 196 9.69 13.89 11.94
CA LEU A 196 11.03 13.68 11.45
C LEU A 196 11.85 14.97 11.55
N LEU A 197 13.17 14.88 11.36
CA LEU A 197 14.08 16.03 11.49
C LEU A 197 13.78 17.18 10.51
N THR A 198 13.17 16.88 9.36
CA THR A 198 12.77 17.90 8.39
C THR A 198 11.47 18.56 8.85
N ALA A 199 11.45 19.88 8.95
CA ALA A 199 10.28 20.63 9.38
C ALA A 199 9.02 20.28 8.56
N GLY A 200 7.93 20.00 9.25
CA GLY A 200 6.64 19.63 8.65
C GLY A 200 6.58 18.22 8.08
N LYS A 201 7.66 17.43 8.18
CA LYS A 201 7.70 16.04 7.74
C LYS A 201 7.37 15.09 8.88
N SER A 202 6.40 14.21 8.67
CA SER A 202 6.05 13.19 9.65
C SER A 202 5.71 11.88 8.95
N VAL A 203 5.98 10.74 9.59
CA VAL A 203 5.73 9.41 9.04
C VAL A 203 4.23 9.14 8.94
N ASP A 204 3.76 8.81 7.73
CA ASP A 204 2.34 8.56 7.48
C ASP A 204 1.42 9.66 8.06
N ARG A 205 1.80 10.93 7.80
CA ARG A 205 1.10 12.11 8.35
C ARG A 205 -0.36 12.18 7.90
N HIS A 206 -0.61 11.78 6.66
CA HIS A 206 -1.94 11.70 6.07
C HIS A 206 -2.15 10.36 5.40
N VAL A 207 -3.41 9.97 5.31
CA VAL A 207 -3.89 8.82 4.54
C VAL A 207 -5.09 9.23 3.71
N ALA A 208 -5.18 8.68 2.50
CA ALA A 208 -6.39 8.79 1.69
C ALA A 208 -6.73 7.46 1.04
N ILE A 209 -8.03 7.19 0.94
CA ILE A 209 -8.58 6.02 0.28
C ILE A 209 -9.42 6.43 -0.92
N PHE A 210 -9.17 5.78 -2.03
CA PHE A 210 -9.86 6.00 -3.30
C PHE A 210 -10.46 4.70 -3.83
N ARG A 211 -11.48 4.84 -4.68
CA ARG A 211 -11.89 3.81 -5.62
C ARG A 211 -11.71 4.30 -7.04
N ARG A 212 -11.64 3.40 -8.00
CA ARG A 212 -11.67 3.74 -9.42
C ARG A 212 -13.08 4.18 -9.78
N LYS A 213 -13.20 5.31 -10.51
CA LYS A 213 -14.50 5.80 -11.00
C LYS A 213 -14.98 4.93 -12.15
N GLY A 214 -16.20 4.39 -12.04
CA GLY A 214 -16.81 3.59 -13.09
C GLY A 214 -16.46 2.09 -13.06
N GLY A 215 -15.96 1.59 -11.92
CA GLY A 215 -15.84 0.16 -11.61
C GLY A 215 -17.15 -0.40 -11.06
#